data_4d9e0b797ecd8b4946d936a20de0aace
#
_entry.id   4d9e0b797ecd8b4946d936a20de0aace
#
_cell.length_a   1.000
_cell.length_b   1.000
_cell.length_c   1.000
_cell.angle_alpha   90.00
_cell.angle_beta   90.00
_cell.angle_gamma   90.00
#
_symmetry.space_group_name_H-M   'P 1'
#
loop_
_entity.id
_entity.type
_entity.pdbx_description
1 polymer ?
#
loop_
_entity_poly.entity_id
_entity_poly.type
_entity_poly.pdbx_seq_one_letter_code
_entity_poly.pdbx_strand_id
1 'polypeptide(L)'
;MIKYTLKIDGMMCGMCEAHINEAVRAAFKVKKVSSSHTKGETVIITESQLDKKKLAEAIGATGYTLVSVKNEPYEKKGFFSFLKK
;
A
#
# COMPACT_ATOMS: atom_id res chain seq x y z
N MET A 1 6.13 -7.26 10.95
CA MET A 1 5.25 -6.72 9.90
C MET A 1 6.04 -6.01 8.84
N ILE A 2 5.44 -5.85 7.70
CA ILE A 2 6.09 -5.21 6.56
C ILE A 2 5.21 -4.08 6.09
N LYS A 3 5.84 -2.96 5.75
CA LYS A 3 5.14 -1.82 5.20
C LYS A 3 5.49 -1.70 3.73
N TYR A 4 4.47 -1.75 2.87
CA TYR A 4 4.65 -1.55 1.45
C TYR A 4 4.14 -0.17 1.09
N THR A 5 4.93 0.58 0.36
CA THR A 5 4.51 1.88 -0.16
C THR A 5 4.47 1.77 -1.68
N LEU A 6 3.28 1.94 -2.22
CA LEU A 6 3.05 1.82 -3.65
C LEU A 6 2.87 3.18 -4.25
N LYS A 7 3.64 3.47 -5.29
CA LYS A 7 3.47 4.72 -6.00
C LYS A 7 2.51 4.42 -7.14
N ILE A 8 1.41 5.14 -7.21
CA ILE A 8 0.35 4.85 -8.16
C ILE A 8 0.01 6.08 -8.98
N ASP A 9 -0.07 5.89 -10.29
CA ASP A 9 -0.41 6.96 -11.20
C ASP A 9 -1.90 6.86 -11.55
N GLY A 10 -2.56 7.99 -11.64
CA GLY A 10 -3.98 8.03 -12.00
C GLY A 10 -4.93 8.22 -10.85
N MET A 11 -4.45 8.17 -9.62
CA MET A 11 -5.29 8.33 -8.46
C MET A 11 -5.53 9.82 -8.24
N MET A 12 -6.75 10.28 -8.48
CA MET A 12 -7.04 11.70 -8.51
C MET A 12 -8.01 12.20 -7.46
N CYS A 13 -8.71 11.33 -6.77
CA CYS A 13 -9.72 11.79 -5.81
C CYS A 13 -9.94 10.72 -4.74
N GLY A 14 -10.76 11.05 -3.76
CA GLY A 14 -11.03 10.14 -2.66
C GLY A 14 -11.66 8.82 -3.07
N MET A 15 -12.47 8.84 -4.12
CA MET A 15 -13.07 7.61 -4.61
C MET A 15 -12.03 6.68 -5.16
N CYS A 16 -11.00 7.24 -5.76
CA CYS A 16 -9.89 6.42 -6.27
C CYS A 16 -9.18 5.73 -5.12
N GLU A 17 -9.04 6.43 -4.00
CA GLU A 17 -8.44 5.84 -2.81
C GLU A 17 -9.22 4.63 -2.35
N ALA A 18 -10.54 4.76 -2.31
CA ALA A 18 -11.38 3.66 -1.87
C ALA A 18 -11.29 2.47 -2.82
N HIS A 19 -11.27 2.72 -4.11
CA HIS A 19 -11.17 1.65 -5.09
C HIS A 19 -9.88 0.86 -4.92
N ILE A 20 -8.79 1.56 -4.71
CA ILE A 20 -7.50 0.90 -4.54
C ILE A 20 -7.48 0.12 -3.24
N ASN A 21 -7.99 0.71 -2.16
CA ASN A 21 -8.04 0.02 -0.88
C ASN A 21 -8.82 -1.28 -0.99
N GLU A 22 -9.95 -1.24 -1.68
CA GLU A 22 -10.77 -2.42 -1.84
C GLU A 22 -10.09 -3.47 -2.71
N ALA A 23 -9.43 -3.04 -3.77
CA ALA A 23 -8.75 -3.96 -4.66
C ALA A 23 -7.63 -4.70 -3.90
N VAL A 24 -6.90 -4.00 -3.07
CA VAL A 24 -5.84 -4.60 -2.30
C VAL A 24 -6.42 -5.58 -1.28
N ARG A 25 -7.47 -5.20 -0.59
CA ARG A 25 -8.09 -6.08 0.40
C ARG A 25 -8.69 -7.31 -0.22
N ALA A 26 -9.19 -7.19 -1.43
CA ALA A 26 -9.77 -8.33 -2.12
C ALA A 26 -8.71 -9.31 -2.60
N ALA A 27 -7.56 -8.81 -2.98
CA ALA A 27 -6.50 -9.64 -3.53
C ALA A 27 -5.58 -10.22 -2.47
N PHE A 28 -5.43 -9.54 -1.33
CA PHE A 28 -4.47 -9.94 -0.31
C PHE A 28 -5.06 -9.83 1.08
N LYS A 29 -4.53 -10.64 1.98
CA LYS A 29 -4.88 -10.51 3.38
C LYS A 29 -3.89 -9.55 4.00
N VAL A 30 -4.33 -8.35 4.29
CA VAL A 30 -3.45 -7.33 4.84
C VAL A 30 -4.05 -6.79 6.13
N LYS A 31 -3.19 -6.23 6.99
CA LYS A 31 -3.63 -5.67 8.25
C LYS A 31 -4.24 -4.29 8.05
N LYS A 32 -3.66 -3.52 7.16
CA LYS A 32 -4.11 -2.17 6.96
C LYS A 32 -3.74 -1.71 5.57
N VAL A 33 -4.60 -0.93 4.96
CA VAL A 33 -4.29 -0.32 3.68
C VAL A 33 -4.83 1.10 3.71
N SER A 34 -4.04 2.02 3.22
CA SER A 34 -4.38 3.43 3.24
C SER A 34 -3.85 4.07 1.97
N SER A 35 -4.66 4.86 1.31
CA SER A 35 -4.26 5.50 0.06
C SER A 35 -4.37 7.02 0.19
N SER A 36 -3.53 7.73 -0.54
CA SER A 36 -3.56 9.18 -0.57
C SER A 36 -3.48 9.64 -2.02
N HIS A 37 -4.54 10.26 -2.51
CA HIS A 37 -4.55 10.73 -3.88
C HIS A 37 -3.66 11.96 -4.07
N THR A 38 -3.46 12.74 -3.02
CA THR A 38 -2.58 13.91 -3.12
C THR A 38 -1.14 13.52 -3.27
N LYS A 39 -0.74 12.40 -2.66
CA LYS A 39 0.61 11.90 -2.79
C LYS A 39 0.76 10.86 -3.87
N GLY A 40 -0.34 10.34 -4.37
CA GLY A 40 -0.30 9.26 -5.35
C GLY A 40 0.28 8.00 -4.80
N GLU A 41 0.02 7.71 -3.53
CA GLU A 41 0.62 6.57 -2.84
C GLU A 41 -0.39 5.74 -2.09
N THR A 42 -0.11 4.45 -1.96
CA THR A 42 -0.89 3.57 -1.12
C THR A 42 0.08 2.87 -0.18
N VAL A 43 -0.26 2.86 1.10
CA VAL A 43 0.56 2.20 2.11
C VAL A 43 -0.18 0.97 2.60
N ILE A 44 0.51 -0.15 2.62
CA ILE A 44 -0.06 -1.43 3.06
C ILE A 44 0.77 -1.97 4.20
N ILE A 45 0.11 -2.35 5.29
CA ILE A 45 0.75 -3.00 6.42
C ILE A 45 0.30 -4.45 6.43
N THR A 46 1.23 -5.36 6.36
CA THR A 46 0.92 -6.78 6.28
C THR A 46 1.95 -7.61 7.02
N GLU A 47 1.56 -8.79 7.41
CA GLU A 47 2.46 -9.70 8.12
C GLU A 47 3.31 -10.53 7.19
N SER A 48 2.87 -10.73 5.96
CA SER A 48 3.62 -11.54 5.03
C SER A 48 3.98 -10.76 3.79
N GLN A 49 4.97 -11.26 3.08
CA GLN A 49 5.41 -10.59 1.88
C GLN A 49 4.37 -10.68 0.79
N LEU A 50 4.25 -9.62 0.02
CA LEU A 50 3.33 -9.57 -1.10
C LEU A 50 4.13 -9.63 -2.40
N ASP A 51 3.57 -10.32 -3.37
CA ASP A 51 4.19 -10.47 -4.67
C ASP A 51 3.99 -9.17 -5.44
N LYS A 52 5.08 -8.53 -5.86
CA LYS A 52 5.00 -7.28 -6.59
C LYS A 52 4.21 -7.41 -7.88
N LYS A 53 4.34 -8.54 -8.54
CA LYS A 53 3.62 -8.78 -9.77
C LYS A 53 2.12 -8.81 -9.51
N LYS A 54 1.71 -9.46 -8.44
CA LYS A 54 0.30 -9.51 -8.09
C LYS A 54 -0.22 -8.16 -7.66
N LEU A 55 0.63 -7.37 -7.00
CA LEU A 55 0.25 -6.01 -6.65
C LEU A 55 -0.01 -5.19 -7.91
N ALA A 56 0.87 -5.31 -8.90
CA ALA A 56 0.70 -4.59 -10.14
C ALA A 56 -0.58 -5.02 -10.85
N GLU A 57 -0.91 -6.31 -10.80
CA GLU A 57 -2.12 -6.80 -11.42
C GLU A 57 -3.36 -6.27 -10.71
N ALA A 58 -3.34 -6.28 -9.40
CA ALA A 58 -4.49 -5.80 -8.63
C ALA A 58 -4.74 -4.32 -8.87
N ILE A 59 -3.67 -3.53 -8.89
CA ILE A 59 -3.79 -2.11 -9.13
C ILE A 59 -4.21 -1.86 -10.58
N GLY A 60 -3.65 -2.61 -11.52
CA GLY A 60 -4.01 -2.46 -12.93
C GLY A 60 -5.47 -2.78 -13.20
N ALA A 61 -6.02 -3.72 -12.45
CA ALA A 61 -7.43 -4.09 -12.62
C ALA A 61 -8.37 -2.95 -12.26
N THR A 62 -7.92 -2.01 -11.44
CA THR A 62 -8.73 -0.85 -11.08
C THR A 62 -8.66 0.26 -12.13
N GLY A 63 -7.77 0.12 -13.12
CA GLY A 63 -7.58 1.14 -14.12
C GLY A 63 -6.45 2.10 -13.83
N TYR A 64 -5.72 1.89 -12.74
CA TYR A 64 -4.59 2.74 -12.39
C TYR A 64 -3.29 2.02 -12.67
N THR A 65 -2.19 2.75 -12.64
CA THR A 65 -0.89 2.18 -12.96
C THR A 65 0.00 2.19 -11.73
N LEU A 66 0.55 1.03 -11.41
CA LEU A 66 1.52 0.93 -10.33
C LEU A 66 2.88 1.33 -10.87
N VAL A 67 3.43 2.43 -10.33
CA VAL A 67 4.70 2.97 -10.80
C VAL A 67 5.87 2.31 -10.09
N SER A 68 5.79 2.18 -8.79
CA SER A 68 6.88 1.56 -8.04
C SER A 68 6.37 1.00 -6.73
N VAL A 69 7.14 0.08 -6.18
CA VAL A 69 6.82 -0.58 -4.92
C VAL A 69 8.05 -0.49 -4.03
N LYS A 70 7.83 -0.03 -2.81
CA LYS A 70 8.90 0.04 -1.83
C LYS A 70 8.44 -0.74 -0.61
N ASN A 71 9.30 -1.56 -0.02
CA ASN A 71 8.93 -2.25 1.19
C ASN A 71 9.98 -2.04 2.25
N GLU A 72 9.55 -2.06 3.49
CA GLU A 72 10.47 -1.86 4.60
C GLU A 72 9.87 -2.53 5.84
N PRO A 73 10.70 -2.86 6.82
CA PRO A 73 10.17 -3.42 8.06
C PRO A 73 9.30 -2.40 8.76
N TYR A 74 8.21 -2.85 9.35
CA TYR A 74 7.29 -1.97 10.02
C TYR A 74 7.15 -2.38 11.48
N GLU A 75 7.47 -1.44 12.36
CA GLU A 75 7.31 -1.65 13.78
C GLU A 75 6.09 -0.90 14.24
N LYS A 76 5.12 -1.64 14.79
CA LYS A 76 3.93 -1.05 15.24
C LYS A 76 4.09 -0.16 16.42
N LYS A 77 5.01 -0.42 17.26
CA LYS A 77 5.18 0.32 18.46
C LYS A 77 5.95 1.56 18.30
N GLY A 78 5.37 2.65 18.69
CA GLY A 78 6.03 3.93 18.61
C GLY A 78 7.23 4.00 19.52
N PHE A 79 7.19 3.27 20.62
CA PHE A 79 8.28 3.38 21.54
C PHE A 79 9.60 2.95 20.95
N PHE A 80 9.54 2.14 19.93
CA PHE A 80 10.73 1.67 19.31
C PHE A 80 11.54 2.78 18.70
N SER A 81 10.89 3.78 18.21
CA SER A 81 11.62 4.85 17.58
C SER A 81 12.40 5.66 18.59
N PHE A 82 11.96 5.76 19.81
CA PHE A 82 12.75 6.53 20.71
C PHE A 82 13.94 5.74 21.22
N LEU A 83 13.88 4.46 21.17
CA LEU A 83 14.99 3.68 21.53
C LEU A 83 16.16 3.88 20.62
N LYS A 84 15.85 4.13 19.43
CA LYS A 84 16.83 4.37 18.51
C LYS A 84 17.49 5.61 18.70
N LYS A 85 17.04 6.32 19.21
CA LYS A 85 17.52 7.52 19.30
C LYS A 85 18.49 7.79 19.73
#